data_a42e50f8dcd629ee01d8126c286937b4
#
_entry.id   a42e50f8dcd629ee01d8126c286937b4
#
_cell.length_a   1.000
_cell.length_b   1.000
_cell.length_c   1.000
_cell.angle_alpha   90.00
_cell.angle_beta   90.00
_cell.angle_gamma   90.00
#
_symmetry.space_group_name_H-M   'P 1'
#
loop_
_entity.id
_entity.type
_entity.pdbx_description
1 polymer ?
#
loop_
_entity_poly.entity_id
_entity_poly.type
_entity_poly.pdbx_seq_one_letter_code
_entity_poly.pdbx_strand_id
1 'polypeptide(L)'
;MKKIEKETRKRIFDIIQIGNDHDIPSACFDYIIVVTIMINIGATFLETFDSMGRYMPAIESAICITSLIFCGEYILRVWTADLLYPHMKPLKARLRFIFSVFGLVDLFSFLPYFIPGLLTSGIVAFRILRVIRIFHLFRINSRYDAFNVVLDVLMEKRQQLFSSISLIIIMMLASSLCMYNLEHQAQPEVFKNAFSGIWWSMSTLLTIGYGDIYPITLGGRIIAVFIAFLGVGLVAIPTGIISAGFVEQYTRVKSLSGIIDDNDLKFVIVNVEDDHPWVGEKIADLVLPHDLDGGIIVSIYREGKTLIPDEKTIIKGNDMVVVCEQK
;
A
#
# COMPACT_ATOMS: atom_id res chain seq x y z
N MET A 1 -16.19 30.06 -20.30
CA MET A 1 -15.62 30.01 -18.97
C MET A 1 -15.80 28.65 -18.28
N LYS A 2 -16.99 28.14 -18.00
CA LYS A 2 -17.20 26.84 -17.31
C LYS A 2 -16.53 25.60 -17.97
N LYS A 3 -16.37 25.56 -19.30
CA LYS A 3 -15.76 24.44 -20.01
C LYS A 3 -14.21 24.45 -19.83
N ILE A 4 -13.60 25.62 -19.92
CA ILE A 4 -12.15 25.80 -19.70
C ILE A 4 -11.79 25.47 -18.25
N GLU A 5 -12.60 25.95 -17.29
CA GLU A 5 -12.42 25.63 -15.85
C GLU A 5 -12.49 24.12 -15.57
N LYS A 6 -13.39 23.40 -16.24
CA LYS A 6 -13.53 21.95 -16.09
C LYS A 6 -12.35 21.20 -16.69
N GLU A 7 -11.82 21.65 -17.83
CA GLU A 7 -10.64 21.05 -18.48
C GLU A 7 -9.36 21.29 -17.65
N THR A 8 -9.15 22.52 -17.17
CA THR A 8 -8.03 22.87 -16.28
C THR A 8 -8.06 22.04 -15.00
N ARG A 9 -9.24 21.90 -14.40
CA ARG A 9 -9.42 21.12 -13.18
C ARG A 9 -9.14 19.63 -13.39
N LYS A 10 -9.58 19.08 -14.53
CA LYS A 10 -9.24 17.70 -14.90
C LYS A 10 -7.74 17.52 -15.09
N ARG A 11 -7.09 18.48 -15.77
CA ARG A 11 -5.63 18.45 -15.98
C ARG A 11 -4.84 18.49 -14.67
N ILE A 12 -5.27 19.33 -13.71
CA ILE A 12 -4.66 19.38 -12.37
C ILE A 12 -4.87 18.05 -11.65
N PHE A 13 -6.05 17.47 -11.74
CA PHE A 13 -6.33 16.14 -11.16
C PHE A 13 -5.40 15.07 -11.74
N ASP A 14 -5.24 15.02 -13.06
CA ASP A 14 -4.39 14.06 -13.76
C ASP A 14 -2.91 14.21 -13.37
N ILE A 15 -2.44 15.44 -13.10
CA ILE A 15 -1.06 15.72 -12.65
C ILE A 15 -0.84 15.29 -11.20
N ILE A 16 -1.82 15.52 -10.31
CA ILE A 16 -1.69 15.26 -8.87
C ILE A 16 -1.97 13.80 -8.53
N GLN A 17 -2.77 13.12 -9.38
CA GLN A 17 -3.07 11.70 -9.19
C GLN A 17 -1.87 10.86 -9.58
N ILE A 18 -1.41 10.03 -8.66
CA ILE A 18 -0.26 9.15 -8.83
C ILE A 18 -0.60 8.07 -9.88
N GLY A 19 0.35 7.74 -10.75
CA GLY A 19 0.24 6.59 -11.65
C GLY A 19 0.03 6.92 -13.13
N ASN A 20 0.21 8.17 -13.56
CA ASN A 20 0.15 8.52 -14.97
C ASN A 20 1.57 8.64 -15.56
N ASP A 21 2.22 7.49 -15.79
CA ASP A 21 3.63 7.40 -16.22
C ASP A 21 3.90 7.98 -17.63
N HIS A 22 2.85 8.19 -18.42
CA HIS A 22 2.99 8.74 -19.78
C HIS A 22 2.98 10.27 -19.85
N ASP A 23 2.75 10.96 -18.72
CA ASP A 23 2.64 12.41 -18.67
C ASP A 23 3.83 13.03 -17.91
N ILE A 24 4.73 13.72 -18.66
CA ILE A 24 5.93 14.36 -18.10
C ILE A 24 5.61 15.29 -16.92
N PRO A 25 4.59 16.18 -16.96
CA PRO A 25 4.23 17.04 -15.82
C PRO A 25 3.83 16.25 -14.57
N SER A 26 3.13 15.13 -14.69
CA SER A 26 2.77 14.26 -13.56
C SER A 26 4.01 13.63 -12.95
N ALA A 27 4.92 13.11 -13.78
CA ALA A 27 6.18 12.53 -13.32
C ALA A 27 7.07 13.56 -12.61
N CYS A 28 7.16 14.79 -13.14
CA CYS A 28 7.89 15.88 -12.49
C CYS A 28 7.28 16.27 -11.14
N PHE A 29 5.96 16.34 -11.04
CA PHE A 29 5.25 16.65 -9.80
C PHE A 29 5.55 15.60 -8.74
N ASP A 30 5.43 14.32 -9.08
CA ASP A 30 5.73 13.21 -8.17
C ASP A 30 7.17 13.25 -7.67
N TYR A 31 8.13 13.53 -8.58
CA TYR A 31 9.54 13.66 -8.21
C TYR A 31 9.77 14.83 -7.24
N ILE A 32 9.14 15.98 -7.49
CA ILE A 32 9.22 17.16 -6.60
C ILE A 32 8.67 16.81 -5.22
N ILE A 33 7.53 16.11 -5.15
CA ILE A 33 6.94 15.68 -3.86
C ILE A 33 7.86 14.71 -3.13
N VAL A 34 8.45 13.73 -3.81
CA VAL A 34 9.43 12.80 -3.21
C VAL A 34 10.61 13.54 -2.62
N VAL A 35 11.22 14.45 -3.38
CA VAL A 35 12.35 15.27 -2.92
C VAL A 35 11.93 16.13 -1.71
N THR A 36 10.74 16.73 -1.76
CA THR A 36 10.18 17.52 -0.65
C THR A 36 10.01 16.67 0.62
N ILE A 37 9.53 15.43 0.49
CA ILE A 37 9.42 14.47 1.60
C ILE A 37 10.79 14.17 2.19
N MET A 38 11.79 13.87 1.35
CA MET A 38 13.14 13.56 1.81
C MET A 38 13.78 14.75 2.53
N ILE A 39 13.61 15.97 2.00
CA ILE A 39 14.09 17.21 2.65
C ILE A 39 13.41 17.40 4.02
N ASN A 40 12.08 17.24 4.08
CA ASN A 40 11.32 17.42 5.32
C ASN A 40 11.73 16.42 6.40
N ILE A 41 11.88 15.15 6.03
CA ILE A 41 12.35 14.10 6.95
C ILE A 41 13.78 14.41 7.39
N GLY A 42 14.69 14.68 6.46
CA GLY A 42 16.08 15.02 6.78
C GLY A 42 16.19 16.23 7.72
N ALA A 43 15.44 17.31 7.44
CA ALA A 43 15.39 18.49 8.30
C ALA A 43 14.84 18.14 9.71
N THR A 44 13.79 17.31 9.80
CA THR A 44 13.25 16.85 11.10
C THR A 44 14.26 16.01 11.88
N PHE A 45 15.05 15.17 11.21
CA PHE A 45 16.15 14.45 11.87
C PHE A 45 17.23 15.39 12.36
N LEU A 46 17.65 16.37 11.53
CA LEU A 46 18.67 17.36 11.90
C LEU A 46 18.23 18.25 13.06
N GLU A 47 16.94 18.57 13.21
CA GLU A 47 16.35 19.28 14.35
C GLU A 47 16.63 18.58 15.70
N THR A 48 16.87 17.26 15.70
CA THR A 48 17.13 16.50 16.94
C THR A 48 18.56 16.59 17.45
N PHE A 49 19.49 17.14 16.66
CA PHE A 49 20.90 17.24 17.04
C PHE A 49 21.21 18.58 17.69
N ASP A 50 21.61 18.58 18.95
CA ASP A 50 22.03 19.78 19.71
C ASP A 50 23.19 20.52 19.02
N SER A 51 24.07 19.80 18.32
CA SER A 51 25.18 20.35 17.55
C SER A 51 24.78 21.25 16.38
N MET A 52 23.53 21.13 15.91
CA MET A 52 22.99 21.87 14.77
C MET A 52 22.34 23.21 15.16
N GLY A 53 22.47 23.65 16.43
CA GLY A 53 21.87 24.90 16.92
C GLY A 53 22.14 26.13 16.04
N ARG A 54 23.35 26.24 15.46
CA ARG A 54 23.69 27.33 14.52
C ARG A 54 22.86 27.32 13.22
N TYR A 55 22.43 26.14 12.77
CA TYR A 55 21.69 25.96 11.54
C TYR A 55 20.18 25.83 11.78
N MET A 56 19.72 25.93 13.04
CA MET A 56 18.31 25.79 13.40
C MET A 56 17.38 26.69 12.57
N PRO A 57 17.68 27.99 12.31
CA PRO A 57 16.79 28.82 11.48
C PRO A 57 16.65 28.33 10.03
N ALA A 58 17.69 27.72 9.48
CA ALA A 58 17.66 27.15 8.14
C ALA A 58 16.83 25.84 8.12
N ILE A 59 16.99 25.01 9.15
CA ILE A 59 16.24 23.76 9.32
C ILE A 59 14.74 24.06 9.48
N GLU A 60 14.38 25.02 10.34
CA GLU A 60 13.00 25.47 10.53
C GLU A 60 12.39 26.03 9.25
N SER A 61 13.18 26.83 8.51
CA SER A 61 12.74 27.36 7.20
C SER A 61 12.48 26.25 6.20
N ALA A 62 13.32 25.22 6.16
CA ALA A 62 13.12 24.06 5.28
C ALA A 62 11.85 23.28 5.67
N ILE A 63 11.60 23.07 6.97
CA ILE A 63 10.38 22.43 7.45
C ILE A 63 9.15 23.28 7.12
N CYS A 64 9.23 24.60 7.25
CA CYS A 64 8.16 25.52 6.88
C CYS A 64 7.80 25.43 5.42
N ILE A 65 8.78 25.57 4.52
CA ILE A 65 8.58 25.55 3.07
C ILE A 65 7.99 24.21 2.64
N THR A 66 8.54 23.11 3.12
CA THR A 66 8.04 21.77 2.77
C THR A 66 6.64 21.53 3.30
N SER A 67 6.29 22.02 4.50
CA SER A 67 4.93 21.94 5.06
C SER A 67 3.93 22.78 4.26
N LEU A 68 4.33 23.95 3.72
CA LEU A 68 3.51 24.77 2.83
C LEU A 68 3.24 24.04 1.50
N ILE A 69 4.24 23.36 0.93
CA ILE A 69 4.06 22.56 -0.29
C ILE A 69 3.04 21.45 -0.05
N PHE A 70 3.13 20.69 1.07
CA PHE A 70 2.17 19.65 1.41
C PHE A 70 0.75 20.20 1.64
N CYS A 71 0.66 21.37 2.28
CA CYS A 71 -0.64 22.05 2.46
C CYS A 71 -1.27 22.41 1.10
N GLY A 72 -0.48 23.00 0.20
CA GLY A 72 -0.95 23.33 -1.14
C GLY A 72 -1.41 22.13 -1.93
N GLU A 73 -0.64 21.05 -1.89
CA GLU A 73 -1.00 19.79 -2.50
C GLU A 73 -2.30 19.21 -1.92
N TYR A 74 -2.45 19.20 -0.59
CA TYR A 74 -3.67 18.72 0.08
C TYR A 74 -4.91 19.50 -0.36
N ILE A 75 -4.79 20.84 -0.41
CA ILE A 75 -5.88 21.71 -0.88
C ILE A 75 -6.29 21.35 -2.31
N LEU A 76 -5.34 21.16 -3.21
CA LEU A 76 -5.61 20.77 -4.59
C LEU A 76 -6.28 19.40 -4.68
N ARG A 77 -5.90 18.44 -3.86
CA ARG A 77 -6.52 17.11 -3.78
C ARG A 77 -7.95 17.17 -3.27
N VAL A 78 -8.21 17.91 -2.19
CA VAL A 78 -9.57 18.14 -1.69
C VAL A 78 -10.43 18.85 -2.74
N TRP A 79 -9.85 19.81 -3.48
CA TRP A 79 -10.58 20.52 -4.53
C TRP A 79 -10.96 19.63 -5.70
N THR A 80 -10.12 18.64 -6.05
CA THR A 80 -10.34 17.70 -7.15
C THR A 80 -10.97 16.36 -6.72
N ALA A 81 -11.27 16.18 -5.44
CA ALA A 81 -11.76 14.92 -4.88
C ALA A 81 -13.09 14.39 -5.48
N ASP A 82 -13.90 15.27 -6.07
CA ASP A 82 -15.13 14.86 -6.77
C ASP A 82 -14.85 14.17 -8.11
N LEU A 83 -13.68 14.38 -8.71
CA LEU A 83 -13.24 13.60 -9.88
C LEU A 83 -12.80 12.18 -9.50
N LEU A 84 -12.31 12.00 -8.26
CA LEU A 84 -11.99 10.69 -7.71
C LEU A 84 -13.24 9.85 -7.38
N TYR A 85 -14.37 10.51 -7.02
CA TYR A 85 -15.63 9.87 -6.66
C TYR A 85 -16.79 10.35 -7.54
N PRO A 86 -16.83 10.00 -8.85
CA PRO A 86 -17.76 10.59 -9.83
C PRO A 86 -19.24 10.30 -9.53
N HIS A 87 -19.54 9.25 -8.75
CA HIS A 87 -20.91 8.87 -8.37
C HIS A 87 -21.45 9.61 -7.14
N MET A 88 -20.70 10.57 -6.56
CA MET A 88 -21.06 11.29 -5.35
C MET A 88 -21.24 12.79 -5.60
N LYS A 89 -22.06 13.44 -4.76
CA LYS A 89 -22.14 14.90 -4.75
C LYS A 89 -20.77 15.49 -4.36
N PRO A 90 -20.33 16.63 -4.96
CA PRO A 90 -18.98 17.16 -4.75
C PRO A 90 -18.58 17.36 -3.27
N LEU A 91 -19.53 17.86 -2.45
CA LEU A 91 -19.26 18.05 -1.02
C LEU A 91 -19.06 16.71 -0.29
N LYS A 92 -19.86 15.69 -0.63
CA LYS A 92 -19.75 14.36 -0.02
C LYS A 92 -18.45 13.66 -0.45
N ALA A 93 -18.03 13.85 -1.70
CA ALA A 93 -16.76 13.36 -2.23
C ALA A 93 -15.57 13.96 -1.47
N ARG A 94 -15.56 15.28 -1.25
CA ARG A 94 -14.52 15.98 -0.49
C ARG A 94 -14.44 15.50 0.96
N LEU A 95 -15.58 15.38 1.65
CA LEU A 95 -15.61 14.84 3.01
C LEU A 95 -15.10 13.40 3.05
N ARG A 96 -15.49 12.56 2.09
CA ARG A 96 -15.02 11.19 2.00
C ARG A 96 -13.50 11.13 1.81
N PHE A 97 -12.93 12.01 1.00
CA PHE A 97 -11.48 12.09 0.82
C PHE A 97 -10.79 12.53 2.11
N ILE A 98 -11.26 13.59 2.78
CA ILE A 98 -10.68 14.10 4.04
C ILE A 98 -10.63 13.00 5.11
N PHE A 99 -11.68 12.19 5.24
CA PHE A 99 -11.76 11.10 6.21
C PHE A 99 -11.24 9.76 5.67
N SER A 100 -10.67 9.71 4.47
CA SER A 100 -9.98 8.53 3.98
C SER A 100 -8.61 8.38 4.64
N VAL A 101 -8.06 7.16 4.65
CA VAL A 101 -6.72 6.90 5.21
C VAL A 101 -5.67 7.82 4.55
N PHE A 102 -5.69 7.94 3.23
CA PHE A 102 -4.78 8.81 2.50
C PHE A 102 -5.00 10.28 2.82
N GLY A 103 -6.26 10.75 2.87
CA GLY A 103 -6.59 12.13 3.22
C GLY A 103 -6.17 12.49 4.64
N LEU A 104 -6.29 11.58 5.60
CA LEU A 104 -5.83 11.79 6.97
C LEU A 104 -4.30 11.81 7.07
N VAL A 105 -3.59 10.91 6.38
CA VAL A 105 -2.12 10.92 6.31
C VAL A 105 -1.63 12.24 5.73
N ASP A 106 -2.22 12.69 4.62
CA ASP A 106 -1.88 13.95 3.99
C ASP A 106 -2.15 15.14 4.95
N LEU A 107 -3.28 15.16 5.63
CA LEU A 107 -3.65 16.20 6.60
C LEU A 107 -2.67 16.26 7.78
N PHE A 108 -2.39 15.14 8.41
CA PHE A 108 -1.50 15.08 9.57
C PHE A 108 -0.04 15.35 9.23
N SER A 109 0.35 15.31 7.98
CA SER A 109 1.72 15.61 7.56
C SER A 109 2.13 17.07 7.76
N PHE A 110 1.22 18.02 7.55
CA PHE A 110 1.50 19.46 7.68
C PHE A 110 0.75 20.11 8.85
N LEU A 111 -0.38 19.56 9.28
CA LEU A 111 -1.24 20.12 10.32
C LEU A 111 -0.47 20.49 11.61
N PRO A 112 0.44 19.65 12.16
CA PRO A 112 1.19 19.97 13.37
C PRO A 112 2.03 21.24 13.27
N TYR A 113 2.42 21.63 12.05
CA TYR A 113 3.19 22.86 11.84
C TYR A 113 2.32 24.13 12.01
N PHE A 114 1.05 24.07 11.54
CA PHE A 114 0.14 25.21 11.55
C PHE A 114 -0.61 25.42 12.86
N ILE A 115 -0.55 24.45 13.79
CA ILE A 115 -1.21 24.54 15.09
C ILE A 115 -0.17 24.55 16.23
N PRO A 116 0.58 25.66 16.38
CA PRO A 116 1.65 25.76 17.40
C PRO A 116 1.14 25.58 18.82
N GLY A 117 -0.09 26.02 19.12
CA GLY A 117 -0.73 25.87 20.42
C GLY A 117 -0.94 24.42 20.87
N LEU A 118 -1.07 23.49 19.92
CA LEU A 118 -1.11 22.06 20.20
C LEU A 118 0.27 21.48 20.55
N LEU A 119 1.35 22.09 20.04
CA LEU A 119 2.74 21.68 20.30
C LEU A 119 3.26 22.21 21.64
N THR A 120 2.81 23.41 22.06
CA THR A 120 3.24 24.04 23.33
C THR A 120 2.52 23.49 24.54
N SER A 121 1.35 22.87 24.39
CA SER A 121 0.57 22.30 25.51
C SER A 121 1.17 21.04 26.14
N GLY A 122 2.39 20.64 25.77
CA GLY A 122 3.10 19.51 26.41
C GLY A 122 2.56 18.13 26.05
N ILE A 123 1.58 18.04 25.18
CA ILE A 123 0.96 16.78 24.80
C ILE A 123 1.91 16.02 23.86
N VAL A 124 2.58 15.01 24.41
CA VAL A 124 3.53 14.11 23.71
C VAL A 124 2.92 13.55 22.41
N ALA A 125 1.59 13.34 22.38
CA ALA A 125 0.87 12.85 21.21
C ALA A 125 1.10 13.71 19.95
N PHE A 126 1.22 15.02 20.05
CA PHE A 126 1.43 15.89 18.89
C PHE A 126 2.87 15.86 18.36
N ARG A 127 3.85 15.50 19.20
CA ARG A 127 5.21 15.22 18.70
C ARG A 127 5.25 13.95 17.87
N ILE A 128 4.45 12.94 18.26
CA ILE A 128 4.30 11.68 17.50
C ILE A 128 3.67 11.95 16.13
N LEU A 129 2.76 12.92 16.01
CA LEU A 129 2.16 13.29 14.70
C LEU A 129 3.21 13.79 13.69
N ARG A 130 4.38 14.28 14.13
CA ARG A 130 5.48 14.61 13.21
C ARG A 130 6.03 13.34 12.53
N VAL A 131 6.03 12.20 13.25
CA VAL A 131 6.49 10.91 12.72
C VAL A 131 5.55 10.39 11.63
N ILE A 132 4.26 10.76 11.68
CA ILE A 132 3.27 10.39 10.66
C ILE A 132 3.68 10.90 9.27
N ARG A 133 4.50 11.96 9.18
CA ARG A 133 5.06 12.44 7.90
C ARG A 133 5.83 11.36 7.13
N ILE A 134 6.42 10.39 7.85
CA ILE A 134 7.12 9.26 7.24
C ILE A 134 6.17 8.41 6.37
N PHE A 135 4.87 8.39 6.71
CA PHE A 135 3.87 7.69 5.90
C PHE A 135 3.68 8.29 4.50
N HIS A 136 4.14 9.54 4.26
CA HIS A 136 4.23 10.07 2.91
C HIS A 136 5.17 9.28 2.00
N LEU A 137 6.16 8.57 2.56
CA LEU A 137 7.03 7.68 1.79
C LEU A 137 6.25 6.52 1.15
N PHE A 138 5.16 6.08 1.78
CA PHE A 138 4.31 5.05 1.19
C PHE A 138 3.63 5.49 -0.11
N ARG A 139 3.59 6.78 -0.38
CA ARG A 139 3.10 7.34 -1.62
C ARG A 139 4.02 7.05 -2.81
N ILE A 140 5.33 7.01 -2.59
CA ILE A 140 6.31 6.62 -3.61
C ILE A 140 5.98 5.24 -4.15
N ASN A 141 5.44 4.40 -3.29
CA ASN A 141 5.18 3.01 -3.56
C ASN A 141 3.92 2.74 -4.40
N SER A 142 2.97 3.68 -4.46
CA SER A 142 1.80 3.51 -5.33
C SER A 142 2.18 3.44 -6.83
N ARG A 143 3.41 3.85 -7.16
CA ARG A 143 4.00 3.77 -8.49
C ARG A 143 4.53 2.38 -8.85
N TYR A 144 4.86 1.57 -7.86
CA TYR A 144 5.56 0.29 -8.07
C TYR A 144 4.69 -0.95 -7.79
N ASP A 145 3.41 -0.79 -7.48
CA ASP A 145 2.49 -1.87 -7.07
C ASP A 145 3.01 -2.82 -5.96
N ALA A 146 4.26 -2.62 -5.53
CA ALA A 146 4.90 -3.52 -4.58
C ALA A 146 4.14 -3.58 -3.24
N PHE A 147 3.53 -2.47 -2.81
CA PHE A 147 2.74 -2.45 -1.58
C PHE A 147 1.37 -3.09 -1.75
N ASN A 148 0.77 -2.95 -2.93
CA ASN A 148 -0.49 -3.61 -3.24
C ASN A 148 -0.30 -5.13 -3.15
N VAL A 149 0.81 -5.64 -3.72
CA VAL A 149 1.18 -7.06 -3.61
C VAL A 149 1.36 -7.50 -2.14
N VAL A 150 2.02 -6.68 -1.31
CA VAL A 150 2.16 -6.97 0.14
C VAL A 150 0.80 -6.99 0.81
N LEU A 151 -0.04 -5.98 0.57
CA LEU A 151 -1.38 -5.90 1.15
C LEU A 151 -2.27 -7.05 0.68
N ASP A 152 -2.21 -7.42 -0.58
CA ASP A 152 -2.98 -8.53 -1.14
C ASP A 152 -2.59 -9.86 -0.48
N VAL A 153 -1.29 -10.12 -0.31
CA VAL A 153 -0.79 -11.30 0.40
C VAL A 153 -1.26 -11.30 1.86
N LEU A 154 -1.15 -10.16 2.56
CA LEU A 154 -1.61 -10.05 3.96
C LEU A 154 -3.12 -10.25 4.07
N MET A 155 -3.91 -9.71 3.14
CA MET A 155 -5.35 -9.88 3.11
C MET A 155 -5.77 -11.31 2.77
N GLU A 156 -5.11 -11.94 1.81
CA GLU A 156 -5.36 -13.32 1.41
C GLU A 156 -5.02 -14.32 2.55
N LYS A 157 -3.89 -14.12 3.21
CA LYS A 157 -3.40 -14.99 4.30
C LYS A 157 -3.86 -14.54 5.70
N ARG A 158 -4.74 -13.53 5.80
CA ARG A 158 -5.15 -12.92 7.10
C ARG A 158 -5.59 -13.91 8.16
N GLN A 159 -6.35 -14.95 7.78
CA GLN A 159 -6.85 -15.93 8.74
C GLN A 159 -5.71 -16.78 9.32
N GLN A 160 -4.76 -17.20 8.49
CA GLN A 160 -3.60 -17.96 8.90
C GLN A 160 -2.67 -17.10 9.77
N LEU A 161 -2.44 -15.84 9.37
CA LEU A 161 -1.66 -14.86 10.13
C LEU A 161 -2.30 -14.58 11.49
N PHE A 162 -3.62 -14.37 11.54
CA PHE A 162 -4.33 -14.16 12.80
C PHE A 162 -4.18 -15.38 13.74
N SER A 163 -4.31 -16.59 13.22
CA SER A 163 -4.12 -17.82 14.02
C SER A 163 -2.69 -17.94 14.54
N SER A 164 -1.68 -17.66 13.73
CA SER A 164 -0.27 -17.73 14.16
C SER A 164 0.08 -16.66 15.18
N ILE A 165 -0.39 -15.43 15.00
CA ILE A 165 -0.20 -14.32 15.95
C ILE A 165 -0.91 -14.63 17.28
N SER A 166 -2.14 -15.18 17.23
CA SER A 166 -2.87 -15.59 18.43
C SER A 166 -2.10 -16.64 19.22
N LEU A 167 -1.50 -17.60 18.54
CA LEU A 167 -0.65 -18.62 19.16
C LEU A 167 0.57 -17.99 19.86
N ILE A 168 1.25 -17.04 19.22
CA ILE A 168 2.37 -16.30 19.81
C ILE A 168 1.91 -15.56 21.08
N ILE A 169 0.77 -14.88 21.04
CA ILE A 169 0.21 -14.15 22.18
C ILE A 169 -0.09 -15.10 23.34
N ILE A 170 -0.73 -16.24 23.07
CA ILE A 170 -1.04 -17.25 24.09
C ILE A 170 0.25 -17.78 24.73
N MET A 171 1.25 -18.10 23.91
CA MET A 171 2.55 -18.58 24.42
C MET A 171 3.31 -17.49 25.21
N MET A 172 3.21 -16.23 24.78
CA MET A 172 3.79 -15.10 25.51
C MET A 172 3.16 -14.94 26.89
N LEU A 173 1.83 -15.02 26.99
CA LEU A 173 1.11 -14.97 28.27
C LEU A 173 1.44 -16.16 29.17
N ALA A 174 1.48 -17.37 28.61
CA ALA A 174 1.85 -18.58 29.34
C ALA A 174 3.29 -18.51 29.86
N SER A 175 4.23 -18.07 29.02
CA SER A 175 5.64 -17.88 29.38
C SER A 175 5.81 -16.83 30.48
N SER A 176 5.05 -15.74 30.40
CA SER A 176 5.06 -14.66 31.40
C SER A 176 4.59 -15.17 32.76
N LEU A 177 3.47 -15.90 32.80
CA LEU A 177 2.95 -16.52 34.04
C LEU A 177 3.93 -17.53 34.64
N CYS A 178 4.51 -18.37 33.78
CA CYS A 178 5.47 -19.37 34.20
C CYS A 178 6.72 -18.69 34.83
N MET A 179 7.25 -17.68 34.19
CA MET A 179 8.42 -16.97 34.67
C MET A 179 8.14 -16.17 35.95
N TYR A 180 6.94 -15.57 36.06
CA TYR A 180 6.52 -14.93 37.29
C TYR A 180 6.55 -15.91 38.49
N ASN A 181 5.98 -17.10 38.32
CA ASN A 181 5.95 -18.10 39.39
C ASN A 181 7.36 -18.58 39.82
N LEU A 182 8.31 -18.61 38.90
CA LEU A 182 9.65 -19.10 39.18
C LEU A 182 10.60 -18.00 39.73
N GLU A 183 10.42 -16.76 39.30
CA GLU A 183 11.36 -15.68 39.54
C GLU A 183 10.87 -14.63 40.57
N HIS A 184 9.57 -14.50 40.80
CA HIS A 184 9.02 -13.45 41.68
C HIS A 184 9.62 -13.46 43.08
N GLN A 185 9.86 -14.64 43.68
CA GLN A 185 10.46 -14.72 45.01
C GLN A 185 11.93 -14.30 45.04
N ALA A 186 12.65 -14.61 43.95
CA ALA A 186 14.08 -14.30 43.86
C ALA A 186 14.36 -12.86 43.43
N GLN A 187 13.47 -12.28 42.63
CA GLN A 187 13.59 -10.90 42.14
C GLN A 187 12.22 -10.20 42.03
N PRO A 188 11.61 -9.87 43.16
CA PRO A 188 10.27 -9.29 43.24
C PRO A 188 10.15 -7.90 42.58
N GLU A 189 11.22 -7.16 42.46
CA GLU A 189 11.23 -5.85 41.81
C GLU A 189 11.21 -5.93 40.28
N VAL A 190 11.70 -7.02 39.72
CA VAL A 190 11.75 -7.27 38.28
C VAL A 190 10.46 -7.96 37.81
N PHE A 191 10.13 -9.08 38.44
CA PHE A 191 8.90 -9.83 38.16
C PHE A 191 7.80 -9.50 39.18
N LYS A 192 7.38 -8.20 39.23
CA LYS A 192 6.39 -7.69 40.22
C LYS A 192 5.03 -8.40 40.10
N ASN A 193 4.61 -8.71 38.89
CA ASN A 193 3.36 -9.38 38.57
C ASN A 193 3.48 -10.11 37.24
N ALA A 194 2.46 -10.82 36.84
CA ALA A 194 2.46 -11.56 35.57
C ALA A 194 2.69 -10.64 34.35
N PHE A 195 2.24 -9.38 34.37
CA PHE A 195 2.45 -8.45 33.25
C PHE A 195 3.91 -8.04 33.10
N SER A 196 4.69 -7.92 34.19
CA SER A 196 6.11 -7.60 34.08
C SER A 196 6.91 -8.66 33.33
N GLY A 197 6.46 -9.92 33.37
CA GLY A 197 7.03 -11.01 32.59
C GLY A 197 6.71 -10.96 31.09
N ILE A 198 5.69 -10.20 30.65
CA ILE A 198 5.33 -10.08 29.22
C ILE A 198 6.48 -9.48 28.41
N TRP A 199 7.12 -8.43 28.94
CA TRP A 199 8.26 -7.80 28.29
C TRP A 199 9.41 -8.79 28.05
N TRP A 200 9.75 -9.54 29.08
CA TRP A 200 10.76 -10.60 28.99
C TRP A 200 10.34 -11.70 27.99
N SER A 201 9.09 -12.18 28.06
CA SER A 201 8.56 -13.21 27.18
C SER A 201 8.54 -12.75 25.74
N MET A 202 8.13 -11.51 25.48
CA MET A 202 8.14 -10.92 24.13
C MET A 202 9.56 -10.87 23.56
N SER A 203 10.53 -10.35 24.35
CA SER A 203 11.91 -10.24 23.89
C SER A 203 12.56 -11.59 23.62
N THR A 204 12.19 -12.62 24.39
CA THR A 204 12.74 -13.97 24.27
C THR A 204 12.08 -14.75 23.14
N LEU A 205 10.73 -14.76 23.07
CA LEU A 205 9.99 -15.48 22.03
C LEU A 205 10.21 -14.90 20.63
N LEU A 206 10.29 -13.56 20.52
CA LEU A 206 10.60 -12.89 19.26
C LEU A 206 12.10 -12.84 18.95
N THR A 207 12.92 -13.51 19.74
CA THR A 207 14.39 -13.63 19.58
C THR A 207 15.14 -12.29 19.60
N ILE A 208 14.58 -11.26 20.30
CA ILE A 208 15.20 -9.94 20.40
C ILE A 208 16.31 -9.94 21.47
N GLY A 209 16.01 -10.40 22.70
CA GLY A 209 16.98 -10.60 23.77
C GLY A 209 17.63 -9.32 24.27
N TYR A 210 16.86 -8.31 24.71
CA TYR A 210 17.39 -7.04 25.22
C TYR A 210 18.35 -7.20 26.40
N GLY A 211 18.18 -8.26 27.24
CA GLY A 211 19.06 -8.55 28.36
C GLY A 211 18.86 -7.67 29.60
N ASP A 212 17.87 -6.82 29.59
CA ASP A 212 17.47 -5.94 30.72
C ASP A 212 16.72 -6.72 31.82
N ILE A 213 15.96 -7.75 31.42
CA ILE A 213 15.26 -8.69 32.31
C ILE A 213 15.67 -10.12 31.93
N TYR A 214 16.10 -10.92 32.91
CA TYR A 214 16.49 -12.32 32.70
C TYR A 214 16.28 -13.16 33.96
N PRO A 215 16.08 -14.50 33.82
CA PRO A 215 15.91 -15.37 34.97
C PRO A 215 17.23 -15.60 35.72
N ILE A 216 17.16 -15.56 37.04
CA ILE A 216 18.32 -15.82 37.93
C ILE A 216 18.23 -17.19 38.60
N THR A 217 17.00 -17.75 38.80
CA THR A 217 16.84 -19.06 39.39
C THR A 217 17.21 -20.19 38.42
N LEU A 218 17.59 -21.34 38.96
CA LEU A 218 17.90 -22.50 38.15
C LEU A 218 16.66 -22.97 37.34
N GLY A 219 15.48 -23.00 37.98
CA GLY A 219 14.21 -23.35 37.34
C GLY A 219 13.84 -22.35 36.22
N GLY A 220 13.96 -21.05 36.48
CA GLY A 220 13.73 -20.02 35.49
C GLY A 220 14.64 -20.14 34.27
N ARG A 221 15.95 -20.42 34.47
CA ARG A 221 16.89 -20.60 33.37
C ARG A 221 16.59 -21.83 32.51
N ILE A 222 16.22 -22.97 33.16
CA ILE A 222 15.85 -24.16 32.41
C ILE A 222 14.62 -23.91 31.55
N ILE A 223 13.57 -23.32 32.11
CA ILE A 223 12.33 -22.98 31.38
C ILE A 223 12.60 -21.94 30.30
N ALA A 224 13.48 -20.95 30.55
CA ALA A 224 13.86 -19.96 29.55
C ALA A 224 14.47 -20.59 28.29
N VAL A 225 15.30 -21.63 28.45
CA VAL A 225 15.85 -22.38 27.29
C VAL A 225 14.75 -23.02 26.48
N PHE A 226 13.77 -23.70 27.12
CA PHE A 226 12.63 -24.27 26.40
C PHE A 226 11.78 -23.21 25.67
N ILE A 227 11.52 -22.10 26.36
CA ILE A 227 10.75 -20.98 25.76
C ILE A 227 11.50 -20.39 24.57
N ALA A 228 12.82 -20.24 24.66
CA ALA A 228 13.63 -19.74 23.55
C ALA A 228 13.56 -20.65 22.31
N PHE A 229 13.66 -21.98 22.49
CA PHE A 229 13.49 -22.93 21.39
C PHE A 229 12.09 -22.88 20.77
N LEU A 230 11.04 -22.79 21.61
CA LEU A 230 9.67 -22.63 21.12
C LEU A 230 9.50 -21.31 20.36
N GLY A 231 10.14 -20.23 20.83
CA GLY A 231 10.10 -18.91 20.19
C GLY A 231 10.60 -18.95 18.75
N VAL A 232 11.74 -19.60 18.51
CA VAL A 232 12.30 -19.75 17.15
C VAL A 232 11.29 -20.43 16.21
N GLY A 233 10.65 -21.52 16.67
CA GLY A 233 9.63 -22.22 15.87
C GLY A 233 8.39 -21.39 15.64
N LEU A 234 7.93 -20.65 16.64
CA LEU A 234 6.72 -19.83 16.56
C LEU A 234 6.86 -18.64 15.60
N VAL A 235 8.01 -17.95 15.59
CA VAL A 235 8.27 -16.82 14.68
C VAL A 235 8.40 -17.30 13.23
N ALA A 236 8.88 -18.51 13.01
CA ALA A 236 9.00 -19.08 11.68
C ALA A 236 7.63 -19.27 10.97
N ILE A 237 6.53 -19.48 11.75
CA ILE A 237 5.20 -19.74 11.18
C ILE A 237 4.67 -18.52 10.40
N PRO A 238 4.47 -17.31 10.99
CA PRO A 238 3.98 -16.15 10.24
C PRO A 238 4.94 -15.75 9.10
N THR A 239 6.25 -15.88 9.32
CA THR A 239 7.24 -15.59 8.27
C THR A 239 7.08 -16.56 7.08
N GLY A 240 6.88 -17.85 7.35
CA GLY A 240 6.63 -18.86 6.32
C GLY A 240 5.32 -18.63 5.57
N ILE A 241 4.24 -18.23 6.27
CA ILE A 241 2.93 -17.91 5.66
C ILE A 241 3.08 -16.73 4.69
N ILE A 242 3.77 -15.66 5.10
CA ILE A 242 4.00 -14.48 4.27
C ILE A 242 4.87 -14.85 3.05
N SER A 243 5.96 -15.58 3.26
CA SER A 243 6.85 -16.03 2.18
C SER A 243 6.13 -16.91 1.16
N ALA A 244 5.31 -17.87 1.62
CA ALA A 244 4.49 -18.70 0.74
C ALA A 244 3.47 -17.87 -0.05
N GLY A 245 2.83 -16.87 0.58
CA GLY A 245 1.92 -15.95 -0.09
C GLY A 245 2.58 -15.14 -1.20
N PHE A 246 3.80 -14.66 -0.99
CA PHE A 246 4.57 -13.98 -2.04
C PHE A 246 4.92 -14.90 -3.21
N VAL A 247 5.36 -16.12 -2.92
CA VAL A 247 5.67 -17.12 -3.98
C VAL A 247 4.42 -17.43 -4.79
N GLU A 248 3.27 -17.60 -4.13
CA GLU A 248 1.99 -17.86 -4.80
C GLU A 248 1.56 -16.71 -5.69
N GLN A 249 1.63 -15.46 -5.21
CA GLN A 249 1.34 -14.26 -6.00
C GLN A 249 2.29 -14.14 -7.20
N TYR A 250 3.59 -14.33 -6.99
CA TYR A 250 4.56 -14.28 -8.08
C TYR A 250 4.31 -15.35 -9.13
N THR A 251 3.99 -16.57 -8.71
CA THR A 251 3.67 -17.69 -9.62
C THR A 251 2.37 -17.42 -10.39
N ARG A 252 1.36 -16.84 -9.73
CA ARG A 252 0.09 -16.45 -10.37
C ARG A 252 0.31 -15.40 -11.45
N VAL A 253 1.07 -14.34 -11.15
CA VAL A 253 1.42 -13.30 -12.13
C VAL A 253 2.22 -13.91 -13.28
N LYS A 254 3.18 -14.77 -13.01
CA LYS A 254 4.00 -15.44 -14.03
C LYS A 254 3.17 -16.42 -14.86
N SER A 255 2.22 -17.16 -14.28
CA SER A 255 1.34 -18.05 -15.04
C SER A 255 0.37 -17.28 -15.93
N LEU A 256 -0.12 -16.12 -15.46
CA LEU A 256 -0.92 -15.22 -16.30
C LEU A 256 -0.08 -14.58 -17.41
N SER A 257 1.17 -14.16 -17.13
CA SER A 257 2.09 -13.65 -18.15
C SER A 257 2.66 -14.76 -19.05
N GLY A 258 2.75 -16.00 -18.58
CA GLY A 258 3.19 -17.13 -19.37
C GLY A 258 2.09 -17.74 -20.26
N ILE A 259 0.82 -17.40 -19.98
CA ILE A 259 -0.31 -17.62 -20.92
C ILE A 259 -0.28 -16.54 -22.03
N ILE A 260 0.34 -15.39 -21.72
CA ILE A 260 0.61 -14.30 -22.66
C ILE A 260 2.13 -14.23 -22.81
N ASP A 261 2.75 -15.32 -23.29
CA ASP A 261 4.12 -15.19 -23.78
C ASP A 261 4.05 -14.40 -25.08
N ASP A 262 4.64 -13.21 -25.07
CA ASP A 262 4.61 -12.19 -26.14
C ASP A 262 5.10 -12.75 -27.52
N ASN A 263 5.56 -14.00 -27.53
CA ASN A 263 6.05 -14.66 -28.74
C ASN A 263 5.04 -15.63 -29.38
N ASP A 264 4.00 -16.10 -28.68
CA ASP A 264 3.12 -17.15 -29.20
C ASP A 264 1.68 -16.69 -29.47
N LEU A 265 1.20 -15.57 -28.89
CA LEU A 265 -0.14 -15.05 -29.07
C LEU A 265 -0.12 -13.58 -29.48
N LYS A 266 -0.62 -13.28 -30.64
CA LYS A 266 -0.81 -11.91 -31.13
C LYS A 266 -2.27 -11.52 -31.00
N PHE A 267 -2.57 -10.49 -30.22
CA PHE A 267 -3.90 -9.91 -30.14
C PHE A 267 -4.03 -8.77 -31.16
N VAL A 268 -4.96 -8.89 -32.08
CA VAL A 268 -5.27 -7.87 -33.05
C VAL A 268 -6.65 -7.30 -32.78
N ILE A 269 -6.74 -5.99 -32.69
CA ILE A 269 -8.01 -5.29 -32.50
C ILE A 269 -8.48 -4.83 -33.88
N VAL A 270 -9.64 -5.32 -34.30
CA VAL A 270 -10.29 -4.94 -35.56
C VAL A 270 -11.49 -4.05 -35.23
N ASN A 271 -11.44 -2.80 -35.65
CA ASN A 271 -12.60 -1.91 -35.59
C ASN A 271 -13.50 -2.16 -36.78
N VAL A 272 -14.71 -2.62 -36.52
CA VAL A 272 -15.69 -2.95 -37.54
C VAL A 272 -16.53 -1.71 -37.85
N GLU A 273 -16.21 -0.99 -38.92
CA GLU A 273 -17.02 0.13 -39.40
C GLU A 273 -18.32 -0.41 -40.04
N ASP A 274 -19.33 0.44 -40.28
CA ASP A 274 -20.65 0.04 -40.75
C ASP A 274 -20.64 -0.60 -42.15
N ASP A 275 -19.61 -0.36 -42.97
CA ASP A 275 -19.38 -0.91 -44.28
C ASP A 275 -18.42 -2.14 -44.29
N HIS A 276 -17.97 -2.58 -43.12
CA HIS A 276 -17.03 -3.69 -43.00
C HIS A 276 -17.68 -5.02 -43.39
N PRO A 277 -16.96 -5.90 -44.12
CA PRO A 277 -17.49 -7.20 -44.58
C PRO A 277 -18.04 -8.13 -43.49
N TRP A 278 -17.66 -7.91 -42.25
CA TRP A 278 -18.09 -8.72 -41.11
C TRP A 278 -19.45 -8.30 -40.54
N VAL A 279 -19.99 -7.15 -40.95
CA VAL A 279 -21.26 -6.66 -40.40
C VAL A 279 -22.40 -7.55 -40.86
N GLY A 280 -23.13 -8.09 -39.88
CA GLY A 280 -24.27 -8.99 -40.13
C GLY A 280 -23.90 -10.47 -40.19
N GLU A 281 -22.62 -10.82 -40.27
CA GLU A 281 -22.15 -12.21 -40.27
C GLU A 281 -22.12 -12.80 -38.88
N LYS A 282 -22.32 -14.11 -38.74
CA LYS A 282 -22.14 -14.86 -37.51
C LYS A 282 -20.67 -15.23 -37.33
N ILE A 283 -20.22 -15.30 -36.14
CA ILE A 283 -18.83 -15.68 -35.82
C ILE A 283 -18.46 -17.05 -36.39
N ALA A 284 -19.40 -18.02 -36.39
CA ALA A 284 -19.20 -19.35 -36.96
C ALA A 284 -18.96 -19.35 -38.48
N ASP A 285 -19.50 -18.36 -39.18
CA ASP A 285 -19.45 -18.28 -40.65
C ASP A 285 -18.37 -17.29 -41.14
N LEU A 286 -17.63 -16.69 -40.22
CA LEU A 286 -16.70 -15.58 -40.45
C LEU A 286 -15.39 -16.10 -41.04
N VAL A 287 -15.03 -15.62 -42.23
CA VAL A 287 -13.72 -15.88 -42.82
C VAL A 287 -12.78 -14.76 -42.39
N LEU A 288 -11.79 -15.10 -41.54
CA LEU A 288 -10.77 -14.17 -41.16
C LEU A 288 -9.82 -13.86 -42.34
N PRO A 289 -9.30 -12.64 -42.44
CA PRO A 289 -8.30 -12.27 -43.44
C PRO A 289 -7.05 -13.14 -43.33
N HIS A 290 -6.31 -13.27 -44.42
CA HIS A 290 -5.09 -14.11 -44.51
C HIS A 290 -4.02 -13.74 -43.43
N ASP A 291 -4.04 -12.48 -42.98
CA ASP A 291 -3.15 -11.99 -41.92
C ASP A 291 -3.59 -12.44 -40.51
N LEU A 292 -4.78 -13.04 -40.37
CA LEU A 292 -5.38 -13.54 -39.13
C LEU A 292 -5.86 -14.99 -39.26
N ASP A 293 -5.33 -15.72 -40.24
CA ASP A 293 -5.73 -17.09 -40.54
C ASP A 293 -5.39 -18.02 -39.36
N GLY A 294 -6.40 -18.72 -38.86
CA GLY A 294 -6.29 -19.52 -37.62
C GLY A 294 -6.53 -18.76 -36.33
N GLY A 295 -6.84 -17.47 -36.39
CA GLY A 295 -7.16 -16.67 -35.19
C GLY A 295 -8.54 -17.02 -34.60
N ILE A 296 -8.65 -16.81 -33.29
CA ILE A 296 -9.90 -16.99 -32.52
C ILE A 296 -10.39 -15.64 -32.05
N ILE A 297 -11.69 -15.34 -32.26
CA ILE A 297 -12.30 -14.13 -31.68
C ILE A 297 -12.53 -14.34 -30.18
N VAL A 298 -11.82 -13.57 -29.37
CA VAL A 298 -11.82 -13.72 -27.91
C VAL A 298 -12.87 -12.84 -27.25
N SER A 299 -13.07 -11.61 -27.74
CA SER A 299 -14.06 -10.70 -27.21
C SER A 299 -14.52 -9.66 -28.23
N ILE A 300 -15.72 -9.13 -28.00
CA ILE A 300 -16.30 -8.03 -28.77
C ILE A 300 -16.65 -6.91 -27.79
N TYR A 301 -16.18 -5.70 -28.07
CA TYR A 301 -16.58 -4.52 -27.33
C TYR A 301 -17.64 -3.75 -28.10
N ARG A 302 -18.86 -3.68 -27.55
CA ARG A 302 -20.05 -3.07 -28.13
C ARG A 302 -20.73 -2.14 -27.13
N GLU A 303 -20.98 -0.91 -27.51
CA GLU A 303 -21.72 0.09 -26.67
C GLU A 303 -21.23 0.18 -25.23
N GLY A 304 -19.89 0.16 -25.02
CA GLY A 304 -19.32 0.28 -23.70
C GLY A 304 -19.30 -1.01 -22.87
N LYS A 305 -19.66 -2.16 -23.46
CA LYS A 305 -19.68 -3.48 -22.79
C LYS A 305 -18.83 -4.49 -23.54
N THR A 306 -18.11 -5.31 -22.79
CA THR A 306 -17.38 -6.45 -23.33
C THR A 306 -18.32 -7.67 -23.39
N LEU A 307 -18.41 -8.27 -24.56
CA LEU A 307 -19.16 -9.51 -24.82
C LEU A 307 -18.16 -10.63 -25.08
N ILE A 308 -18.36 -11.77 -24.44
CA ILE A 308 -17.67 -13.01 -24.83
C ILE A 308 -18.52 -13.63 -25.92
N PRO A 309 -18.01 -13.72 -27.17
CA PRO A 309 -18.82 -14.18 -28.28
C PRO A 309 -19.01 -15.71 -28.23
N ASP A 310 -20.15 -16.14 -28.72
CA ASP A 310 -20.45 -17.53 -29.06
C ASP A 310 -20.60 -17.71 -30.61
N GLU A 311 -20.69 -18.92 -31.05
CA GLU A 311 -20.81 -19.24 -32.48
C GLU A 311 -22.01 -18.55 -33.19
N LYS A 312 -23.05 -18.15 -32.43
CA LYS A 312 -24.27 -17.52 -32.91
C LYS A 312 -24.23 -16.00 -32.83
N THR A 313 -23.18 -15.45 -32.25
CA THR A 313 -23.03 -14.00 -32.07
C THR A 313 -22.84 -13.33 -33.43
N ILE A 314 -23.69 -12.34 -33.74
CA ILE A 314 -23.63 -11.55 -34.96
C ILE A 314 -22.82 -10.29 -34.71
N ILE A 315 -21.86 -10.01 -35.60
CA ILE A 315 -21.05 -8.78 -35.55
C ILE A 315 -21.90 -7.62 -36.08
N LYS A 316 -21.79 -6.47 -35.40
CA LYS A 316 -22.47 -5.23 -35.77
C LYS A 316 -21.50 -4.15 -36.15
N GLY A 317 -21.95 -3.15 -36.88
CA GLY A 317 -21.19 -1.93 -37.10
C GLY A 317 -20.81 -1.24 -35.78
N ASN A 318 -19.66 -0.63 -35.73
CA ASN A 318 -19.03 -0.02 -34.57
C ASN A 318 -18.64 -1.02 -33.45
N ASP A 319 -18.57 -2.32 -33.74
CA ASP A 319 -17.96 -3.30 -32.85
C ASP A 319 -16.42 -3.19 -32.90
N MET A 320 -15.79 -3.36 -31.74
CA MET A 320 -14.36 -3.57 -31.65
C MET A 320 -14.11 -5.05 -31.34
N VAL A 321 -13.58 -5.78 -32.30
CA VAL A 321 -13.39 -7.24 -32.24
C VAL A 321 -11.93 -7.53 -31.89
N VAL A 322 -11.71 -8.31 -30.84
CA VAL A 322 -10.37 -8.76 -30.44
C VAL A 322 -10.15 -10.18 -30.95
N VAL A 323 -9.20 -10.32 -31.84
CA VAL A 323 -8.77 -11.61 -32.42
C VAL A 323 -7.44 -12.01 -31.81
N CYS A 324 -7.34 -13.26 -31.35
CA CYS A 324 -6.12 -13.87 -30.89
C CYS A 324 -5.59 -14.82 -31.97
N GLU A 325 -4.40 -14.57 -32.45
CA GLU A 325 -3.66 -15.40 -33.41
C GLU A 325 -2.58 -16.19 -32.67
N GLN A 326 -2.45 -17.47 -32.91
CA GLN A 326 -1.34 -18.29 -32.44
C GLN A 326 -0.27 -18.30 -33.53
N LYS A 327 0.94 -17.87 -33.17
CA LYS A 327 2.09 -17.79 -34.06
C LYS A 327 2.67 -19.17 -34.35
#